data_8c91a5cff3afffe5036b9a8cfdfd3676
#
_entry.id   8c91a5cff3afffe5036b9a8cfdfd3676
#
_cell.length_a   1.000
_cell.length_b   1.000
_cell.length_c   1.000
_cell.angle_alpha   90.00
_cell.angle_beta   90.00
_cell.angle_gamma   90.00
#
_symmetry.space_group_name_H-M   'P 1'
#
loop_
_entity.id
_entity.type
_entity.pdbx_description
1 polymer ?
#
loop_
_entity_poly.entity_id
_entity_poly.type
_entity_poly.pdbx_seq_one_letter_code
_entity_poly.pdbx_strand_id
1 'polypeptide(L)'
;MSARILTVENKITEHLDSEWNIEDEWYNLNYTNRDIKILLNLDESSYEGGDHPDYHPITWYHEYDGGRSFYTGLGHTNEVYQDNRFIALLEKGILYVSNVKF
;
A
#
# COMPACT_ATOMS: atom_id res chain seq x y z
N MET A 1 0.68 15.32 -4.60
CA MET A 1 0.55 15.76 -3.20
C MET A 1 1.35 14.83 -2.29
N SER A 2 2.17 15.37 -1.43
CA SER A 2 2.97 14.57 -0.50
C SER A 2 2.12 14.14 0.70
N ALA A 3 2.26 12.89 1.13
CA ALA A 3 1.54 12.35 2.27
C ALA A 3 2.42 11.39 3.05
N ARG A 4 2.09 11.19 4.32
CA ARG A 4 2.76 10.24 5.20
C ARG A 4 2.10 8.88 5.08
N ILE A 5 2.94 7.86 4.88
CA ILE A 5 2.53 6.46 4.84
C ILE A 5 2.83 5.81 6.17
N LEU A 6 1.88 5.05 6.69
CA LEU A 6 2.02 4.26 7.91
C LEU A 6 2.14 2.79 7.52
N THR A 7 3.27 2.17 7.83
CA THR A 7 3.58 0.80 7.45
C THR A 7 3.12 -0.19 8.52
N VAL A 8 2.35 -1.18 8.11
CA VAL A 8 1.98 -2.31 8.97
C VAL A 8 3.10 -3.36 8.87
N GLU A 9 3.58 -3.85 10.00
CA GLU A 9 4.66 -4.83 10.04
C GLU A 9 4.25 -6.14 9.34
N ASN A 10 5.06 -6.55 8.35
CA ASN A 10 4.81 -7.73 7.54
C ASN A 10 6.08 -8.06 6.76
N LYS A 11 6.26 -9.31 6.34
CA LYS A 11 7.41 -9.68 5.50
C LYS A 11 7.44 -8.93 4.18
N ILE A 12 6.27 -8.60 3.63
CA ILE A 12 6.18 -7.83 2.37
C ILE A 12 6.69 -6.41 2.55
N THR A 13 6.57 -5.86 3.76
CA THR A 13 6.92 -4.47 4.07
C THR A 13 8.18 -4.33 4.93
N GLU A 14 8.91 -5.42 5.20
CA GLU A 14 10.04 -5.38 6.14
C GLU A 14 11.16 -4.42 5.73
N HIS A 15 11.23 -4.07 4.45
CA HIS A 15 12.22 -3.11 3.92
C HIS A 15 11.80 -1.66 4.11
N LEU A 16 10.59 -1.40 4.62
CA LEU A 16 10.03 -0.06 4.75
C LEU A 16 10.10 0.42 6.19
N ASP A 17 10.34 1.72 6.37
CA ASP A 17 10.23 2.37 7.67
C ASP A 17 8.77 2.35 8.15
N SER A 18 8.57 2.44 9.46
CA SER A 18 7.22 2.47 10.03
C SER A 18 6.40 3.67 9.55
N GLU A 19 7.07 4.79 9.29
CA GLU A 19 6.49 6.00 8.71
C GLU A 19 7.42 6.51 7.62
N TRP A 20 6.85 6.92 6.48
CA TRP A 20 7.64 7.52 5.40
C TRP A 20 6.74 8.38 4.54
N ASN A 21 7.34 9.29 3.78
CA ASN A 21 6.59 10.22 2.94
C ASN A 21 6.85 9.92 1.47
N ILE A 22 5.82 10.09 0.66
CA ILE A 22 5.92 9.94 -0.78
C ILE A 22 4.94 10.90 -1.44
N GLU A 23 5.30 11.41 -2.63
CA GLU A 23 4.41 12.25 -3.42
C GLU A 23 3.74 11.40 -4.49
N ASP A 24 2.41 11.40 -4.48
CA ASP A 24 1.59 10.65 -5.42
C ASP A 24 0.20 11.28 -5.48
N GLU A 25 -0.71 10.67 -6.21
CA GLU A 25 -2.12 11.02 -6.20
C GLU A 25 -2.86 10.12 -5.21
N TRP A 26 -3.75 10.72 -4.41
CA TRP A 26 -4.45 10.00 -3.36
C TRP A 26 -5.94 9.98 -3.67
N TYR A 27 -6.54 8.78 -3.61
CA TYR A 27 -7.95 8.57 -3.90
C TYR A 27 -8.68 8.05 -2.68
N ASN A 28 -9.94 8.48 -2.53
CA ASN A 28 -10.82 7.94 -1.51
C ASN A 28 -11.49 6.69 -2.08
N LEU A 29 -11.32 5.55 -1.41
CA LEU A 29 -11.79 4.25 -1.86
C LEU A 29 -12.90 3.73 -0.94
N ASN A 30 -13.81 2.94 -1.50
CA ASN A 30 -14.84 2.25 -0.72
C ASN A 30 -14.32 0.85 -0.38
N TYR A 31 -14.23 0.55 0.91
CA TYR A 31 -13.72 -0.72 1.42
C TYR A 31 -14.88 -1.59 1.86
N THR A 32 -15.21 -2.59 1.06
CA THR A 32 -16.29 -3.54 1.38
C THR A 32 -15.77 -4.91 1.81
N ASN A 33 -14.55 -5.26 1.43
CA ASN A 33 -13.94 -6.53 1.79
C ASN A 33 -13.16 -6.40 3.10
N ARG A 34 -13.59 -7.16 4.12
CA ARG A 34 -12.98 -7.15 5.45
C ARG A 34 -11.89 -8.21 5.62
N ASP A 35 -11.71 -9.07 4.63
CA ASP A 35 -10.71 -10.16 4.70
C ASP A 35 -9.34 -9.72 4.18
N ILE A 36 -9.18 -8.45 3.83
CA ILE A 36 -7.90 -7.93 3.36
C ILE A 36 -6.89 -7.82 4.49
N LYS A 37 -5.63 -8.07 4.15
CA LYS A 37 -4.48 -7.87 5.05
C LYS A 37 -3.81 -6.57 4.67
N ILE A 38 -3.96 -5.56 5.50
CA ILE A 38 -3.49 -4.21 5.22
C ILE A 38 -1.98 -4.14 5.42
N LEU A 39 -1.28 -3.57 4.43
CA LEU A 39 0.16 -3.38 4.46
C LEU A 39 0.55 -1.91 4.66
N LEU A 40 -0.16 -1.00 4.00
CA LEU A 40 0.10 0.43 4.11
C LEU A 40 -1.20 1.19 4.32
N ASN A 41 -1.18 2.12 5.25
CA ASN A 41 -2.24 3.10 5.47
C ASN A 41 -1.72 4.50 5.15
N LEU A 42 -2.62 5.34 4.66
CA LEU A 42 -2.35 6.75 4.42
C LEU A 42 -2.75 7.54 5.66
N ASP A 43 -1.86 8.40 6.14
CA ASP A 43 -2.18 9.32 7.23
C ASP A 43 -2.88 10.55 6.66
N GLU A 44 -4.20 10.60 6.78
CA GLU A 44 -4.99 11.69 6.19
C GLU A 44 -4.75 13.04 6.87
N SER A 45 -4.19 13.06 8.07
CA SER A 45 -3.80 14.31 8.71
C SER A 45 -2.61 14.97 8.02
N SER A 46 -1.88 14.23 7.17
CA SER A 46 -0.70 14.73 6.48
C SER A 46 -1.00 15.41 5.13
N TYR A 47 -2.26 15.39 4.67
CA TYR A 47 -2.66 16.00 3.39
C TYR A 47 -4.13 16.45 3.46
N GLU A 48 -4.57 17.22 2.45
CA GLU A 48 -5.95 17.69 2.36
C GLU A 48 -6.79 16.82 1.43
N GLY A 49 -8.09 16.70 1.71
CA GLY A 49 -9.06 16.03 0.84
C GLY A 49 -9.37 14.59 1.22
N GLY A 50 -8.91 14.11 2.36
CA GLY A 50 -9.23 12.77 2.81
C GLY A 50 -10.65 12.63 3.38
N ASP A 51 -11.27 11.45 3.15
CA ASP A 51 -12.60 11.11 3.65
C ASP A 51 -12.58 10.03 4.74
N HIS A 52 -11.41 9.52 5.11
CA HIS A 52 -11.26 8.38 6.01
C HIS A 52 -10.31 8.73 7.15
N PRO A 53 -10.67 9.65 8.08
CA PRO A 53 -9.73 10.24 9.03
C PRO A 53 -9.01 9.25 9.94
N ASP A 54 -9.62 8.10 10.22
CA ASP A 54 -9.02 7.10 11.13
C ASP A 54 -8.55 5.84 10.43
N TYR A 55 -8.78 5.72 9.10
CA TYR A 55 -8.53 4.47 8.41
C TYR A 55 -8.53 4.70 6.89
N HIS A 56 -7.35 4.62 6.30
CA HIS A 56 -7.25 4.78 4.84
C HIS A 56 -6.20 3.80 4.27
N PRO A 57 -6.56 2.51 4.14
CA PRO A 57 -5.67 1.54 3.50
C PRO A 57 -5.41 1.91 2.03
N ILE A 58 -4.16 1.79 1.60
CA ILE A 58 -3.78 2.05 0.20
C ILE A 58 -3.08 0.84 -0.43
N THR A 59 -2.61 -0.10 0.38
CA THR A 59 -1.96 -1.31 -0.10
C THR A 59 -2.36 -2.46 0.79
N TRP A 60 -2.79 -3.56 0.16
CA TRP A 60 -3.22 -4.75 0.89
C TRP A 60 -3.09 -6.00 0.02
N TYR A 61 -3.24 -7.17 0.65
CA TYR A 61 -3.32 -8.44 -0.04
C TYR A 61 -4.41 -9.31 0.58
N HIS A 62 -4.86 -10.30 -0.16
CA HIS A 62 -5.80 -11.30 0.36
C HIS A 62 -5.83 -12.53 -0.54
N GLU A 63 -6.37 -13.61 0.01
CA GLU A 63 -6.69 -14.80 -0.77
C GLU A 63 -8.12 -14.68 -1.28
N TYR A 64 -8.32 -15.05 -2.55
CA TYR A 64 -9.63 -14.95 -3.18
C TYR A 64 -9.78 -16.06 -4.20
N ASP A 65 -10.86 -16.85 -4.06
CA ASP A 65 -11.27 -17.90 -5.01
C ASP A 65 -10.10 -18.83 -5.39
N GLY A 66 -9.34 -19.26 -4.40
CA GLY A 66 -8.21 -20.15 -4.59
C GLY A 66 -6.92 -19.49 -5.10
N GLY A 67 -6.96 -18.19 -5.34
CA GLY A 67 -5.80 -17.41 -5.77
C GLY A 67 -5.36 -16.38 -4.74
N ARG A 68 -4.34 -15.59 -5.11
CA ARG A 68 -3.82 -14.52 -4.29
C ARG A 68 -3.93 -13.19 -5.02
N SER A 69 -4.32 -12.16 -4.31
CA SER A 69 -4.46 -10.81 -4.84
C SER A 69 -3.60 -9.84 -4.04
N PHE A 70 -2.93 -8.94 -4.73
CA PHE A 70 -2.17 -7.84 -4.14
C PHE A 70 -2.63 -6.55 -4.81
N TYR A 71 -2.94 -5.56 -4.00
CA TYR A 71 -3.39 -4.25 -4.48
C TYR A 71 -2.51 -3.16 -3.91
N THR A 72 -2.19 -2.17 -4.73
CA THR A 72 -1.60 -0.91 -4.26
C THR A 72 -2.23 0.27 -4.98
N GLY A 73 -2.54 1.31 -4.20
CA GLY A 73 -3.01 2.59 -4.72
C GLY A 73 -1.89 3.56 -5.08
N LEU A 74 -0.62 3.16 -4.91
CA LEU A 74 0.53 3.92 -5.35
C LEU A 74 0.75 3.73 -6.85
N GLY A 75 1.51 4.65 -7.46
CA GLY A 75 1.92 4.48 -8.86
C GLY A 75 1.20 5.40 -9.83
N HIS A 76 0.74 6.57 -9.38
CA HIS A 76 0.04 7.53 -10.22
C HIS A 76 0.95 8.61 -10.81
N THR A 77 2.19 8.70 -10.33
CA THR A 77 3.17 9.68 -10.83
C THR A 77 4.43 8.96 -11.30
N ASN A 78 5.18 9.61 -12.21
CA ASN A 78 6.45 9.04 -12.70
C ASN A 78 7.49 8.91 -11.59
N GLU A 79 7.48 9.82 -10.64
CA GLU A 79 8.42 9.84 -9.51
C GLU A 79 8.29 8.60 -8.64
N VAL A 80 7.07 8.09 -8.47
CA VAL A 80 6.83 6.88 -7.66
C VAL A 80 7.55 5.68 -8.28
N TYR A 81 7.56 5.57 -9.61
CA TYR A 81 8.23 4.45 -10.29
C TYR A 81 9.75 4.52 -10.23
N GLN A 82 10.31 5.63 -9.74
CA GLN A 82 11.74 5.78 -9.49
C GLN A 82 12.09 5.61 -8.02
N ASP A 83 11.09 5.45 -7.16
CA ASP A 83 11.30 5.26 -5.73
C ASP A 83 11.60 3.79 -5.44
N ASN A 84 12.78 3.52 -4.88
CA ASN A 84 13.21 2.16 -4.58
C ASN A 84 12.29 1.44 -3.60
N ARG A 85 11.64 2.18 -2.70
CA ARG A 85 10.69 1.60 -1.74
C ARG A 85 9.47 1.03 -2.48
N PHE A 86 8.96 1.76 -3.46
CA PHE A 86 7.84 1.32 -4.27
C PHE A 86 8.22 0.12 -5.15
N ILE A 87 9.39 0.18 -5.79
CA ILE A 87 9.88 -0.92 -6.64
C ILE A 87 10.02 -2.20 -5.83
N ALA A 88 10.62 -2.13 -4.64
CA ALA A 88 10.76 -3.29 -3.77
C ALA A 88 9.40 -3.81 -3.29
N LEU A 89 8.44 -2.93 -3.02
CA LEU A 89 7.09 -3.32 -2.66
C LEU A 89 6.42 -4.11 -3.79
N LEU A 90 6.55 -3.63 -5.04
CA LEU A 90 6.00 -4.33 -6.21
C LEU A 90 6.64 -5.71 -6.39
N GLU A 91 7.94 -5.82 -6.22
CA GLU A 91 8.64 -7.11 -6.31
C GLU A 91 8.09 -8.10 -5.28
N LYS A 92 7.91 -7.66 -4.04
CA LYS A 92 7.35 -8.50 -2.98
C LYS A 92 5.90 -8.88 -3.27
N GLY A 93 5.11 -7.96 -3.82
CA GLY A 93 3.73 -8.23 -4.22
C GLY A 93 3.66 -9.29 -5.33
N ILE A 94 4.54 -9.19 -6.32
CA ILE A 94 4.63 -10.17 -7.42
C ILE A 94 5.01 -11.54 -6.87
N LEU A 95 5.99 -11.61 -5.97
CA LEU A 95 6.38 -12.88 -5.34
C LEU A 95 5.23 -13.49 -4.56
N TYR A 96 4.46 -12.67 -3.83
CA TYR A 96 3.31 -13.13 -3.08
C TYR A 96 2.26 -13.76 -4.00
N VAL A 97 1.82 -13.05 -5.06
CA VAL A 97 0.78 -13.56 -5.96
C VAL A 97 1.24 -14.75 -6.78
N SER A 98 2.55 -14.86 -7.00
CA SER A 98 3.16 -16.00 -7.71
C SER A 98 3.35 -17.21 -6.80
N ASN A 99 2.95 -17.12 -5.53
CA ASN A 99 3.05 -18.19 -4.54
C ASN A 99 4.50 -18.58 -4.20
N VAL A 100 5.40 -17.62 -4.31
CA VAL A 100 6.81 -17.81 -3.96
C VAL A 100 7.00 -17.49 -2.49
N LYS A 101 7.77 -18.31 -1.78
CA LYS A 101 8.12 -18.06 -0.39
C LYS A 101 9.27 -17.06 -0.31
N PHE A 102 9.21 -16.17 0.67
CA PHE A 102 10.25 -15.18 0.94
C PHE A 102 10.45 -14.93 2.43
#